data_3fcdb7d752c4eb16039cd0d0ba16c6c6
#
_entry.id   3fcdb7d752c4eb16039cd0d0ba16c6c6
#
_cell.length_a   1.000
_cell.length_b   1.000
_cell.length_c   1.000
_cell.angle_alpha   90.00
_cell.angle_beta   90.00
_cell.angle_gamma   90.00
#
_symmetry.space_group_name_H-M   'P 1'
#
loop_
_entity.id
_entity.type
_entity.pdbx_description
1 polymer ?
#
loop_
_entity_poly.entity_id
_entity_poly.type
_entity_poly.pdbx_seq_one_letter_code
_entity_poly.pdbx_strand_id
1 'polypeptide(L)'
;MHLARRAWCRTYQTVFRIALPILPYTEPRILEHAEDVPAVLQKRSIQKVLIVTDPGIARLGLTAPLETALACRGIGVTVYAETRANPTVSNVEEAASLYRESACQAIIGFGGGSAMDCAKGVGARIAQPNKPINKMRGLLRIHRRLPLLIAVPTTAGTGSEVTLAAVITDDGTHYKYPINDFVLIPRFAVHDPEFTCGLPASITGQTGMDALTHAVEAFIGRSTTPYTRKMARQAVQLIHDNLLEAYEHGDDMRARRNMLSAAYKAGVAFTRSYVGYVHAIAHSLGGRYGIPHGLANAIILPHMLRAYGDAAAPKLADLARMAGIAPATAQDSLAAEAFIDWVDRMNEALGIPKYVSGIRRSDIPQMAAHADAEANPLYPVPLLMDRSELEHMYEVVAGGMFEDEN
;
A
#
# COMPACT_ATOMS: atom_id res chain seq x y z
N MET A 1 17.71 -5.64 -21.51
CA MET A 1 18.56 -5.98 -20.32
C MET A 1 19.65 -7.00 -20.67
N HIS A 2 20.93 -6.79 -20.24
CA HIS A 2 22.06 -7.70 -20.49
C HIS A 2 21.82 -9.09 -19.84
N LEU A 3 22.22 -10.19 -20.54
CA LEU A 3 21.91 -11.57 -20.14
C LEU A 3 22.33 -11.90 -18.70
N ALA A 4 23.53 -11.49 -18.30
CA ALA A 4 24.06 -11.74 -16.93
C ALA A 4 23.21 -11.06 -15.83
N ARG A 5 22.79 -9.82 -16.06
CA ARG A 5 21.90 -9.09 -15.12
C ARG A 5 20.51 -9.75 -15.04
N ARG A 6 19.99 -10.19 -16.18
CA ARG A 6 18.72 -10.92 -16.26
C ARG A 6 18.79 -12.23 -15.47
N ALA A 7 19.85 -13.00 -15.64
CA ALA A 7 20.08 -14.24 -14.89
C ALA A 7 20.17 -13.96 -13.39
N TRP A 8 20.91 -12.92 -12.96
CA TRP A 8 21.00 -12.50 -11.56
C TRP A 8 19.65 -12.15 -10.97
N CYS A 9 18.85 -11.30 -11.63
CA CYS A 9 17.51 -10.95 -11.16
C CYS A 9 16.63 -12.19 -10.98
N ARG A 10 16.64 -13.11 -11.95
CA ARG A 10 15.83 -14.33 -11.87
C ARG A 10 16.29 -15.29 -10.79
N THR A 11 17.59 -15.40 -10.55
CA THR A 11 18.15 -16.19 -9.45
C THR A 11 17.70 -15.62 -8.12
N TYR A 12 17.88 -14.31 -7.91
CA TYR A 12 17.44 -13.63 -6.68
C TYR A 12 15.95 -13.86 -6.40
N GLN A 13 15.09 -13.63 -7.39
CA GLN A 13 13.64 -13.82 -7.29
C GLN A 13 13.25 -15.27 -6.99
N THR A 14 14.00 -16.24 -7.53
CA THR A 14 13.78 -17.67 -7.27
C THR A 14 14.17 -18.06 -5.85
N VAL A 15 15.33 -17.59 -5.36
CA VAL A 15 15.76 -17.81 -3.97
C VAL A 15 14.74 -17.22 -2.99
N PHE A 16 14.30 -15.98 -3.26
CA PHE A 16 13.28 -15.34 -2.45
C PHE A 16 11.97 -16.15 -2.43
N ARG A 17 11.49 -16.61 -3.59
CA ARG A 17 10.29 -17.46 -3.69
C ARG A 17 10.39 -18.72 -2.85
N ILE A 18 11.56 -19.37 -2.82
CA ILE A 18 11.81 -20.56 -2.02
C ILE A 18 11.77 -20.23 -0.52
N ALA A 19 12.25 -19.06 -0.13
CA ALA A 19 12.27 -18.60 1.26
C ALA A 19 10.88 -18.19 1.79
N LEU A 20 9.94 -17.76 0.93
CA LEU A 20 8.63 -17.24 1.34
C LEU A 20 7.88 -18.09 2.37
N PRO A 21 7.79 -19.43 2.26
CA PRO A 21 7.04 -20.26 3.20
C PRO A 21 7.62 -20.29 4.63
N ILE A 22 8.91 -19.99 4.79
CA ILE A 22 9.61 -20.04 6.08
C ILE A 22 9.77 -18.66 6.74
N LEU A 23 9.42 -17.60 6.03
CA LEU A 23 9.48 -16.24 6.58
C LEU A 23 8.40 -16.03 7.65
N PRO A 24 8.70 -15.34 8.78
CA PRO A 24 7.83 -15.23 9.94
C PRO A 24 6.72 -14.19 9.75
N TYR A 25 5.97 -14.27 8.65
CA TYR A 25 4.80 -13.44 8.46
C TYR A 25 3.71 -13.78 9.46
N THR A 26 3.21 -12.77 10.15
CA THR A 26 2.02 -12.87 10.99
C THR A 26 0.96 -11.91 10.48
N GLU A 27 -0.28 -12.35 10.42
CA GLU A 27 -1.38 -11.45 10.07
C GLU A 27 -1.95 -10.82 11.32
N PRO A 28 -2.37 -9.55 11.26
CA PRO A 28 -3.10 -8.91 12.34
C PRO A 28 -4.40 -9.67 12.63
N ARG A 29 -4.77 -9.71 13.91
CA ARG A 29 -6.12 -10.14 14.27
C ARG A 29 -7.10 -9.02 13.94
N ILE A 30 -8.11 -9.32 13.15
CA ILE A 30 -9.15 -8.34 12.78
C ILE A 30 -10.09 -8.11 13.97
N LEU A 31 -10.39 -6.85 14.22
CA LEU A 31 -11.47 -6.36 15.06
C LEU A 31 -12.49 -5.71 14.12
N GLU A 32 -13.75 -5.99 14.31
CA GLU A 32 -14.79 -5.47 13.40
C GLU A 32 -15.22 -4.05 13.73
N HIS A 33 -15.07 -3.66 15.00
CA HIS A 33 -15.47 -2.33 15.49
C HIS A 33 -14.37 -1.71 16.35
N ALA A 34 -14.30 -0.38 16.34
CA ALA A 34 -13.38 0.37 17.20
C ALA A 34 -13.65 0.14 18.70
N GLU A 35 -14.89 -0.15 19.05
CA GLU A 35 -15.35 -0.48 20.41
C GLU A 35 -14.76 -1.78 20.96
N ASP A 36 -14.16 -2.62 20.12
CA ASP A 36 -13.46 -3.85 20.55
C ASP A 36 -12.04 -3.54 21.09
N VAL A 37 -11.45 -2.39 20.71
CA VAL A 37 -10.08 -2.01 21.08
C VAL A 37 -9.87 -1.93 22.58
N PRO A 38 -10.74 -1.29 23.40
CA PRO A 38 -10.56 -1.22 24.84
C PRO A 38 -10.43 -2.58 25.50
N ALA A 39 -11.22 -3.57 25.09
CA ALA A 39 -11.16 -4.93 25.65
C ALA A 39 -9.80 -5.62 25.35
N VAL A 40 -9.23 -5.36 24.19
CA VAL A 40 -7.89 -5.84 23.81
C VAL A 40 -6.80 -5.24 24.68
N LEU A 41 -6.91 -3.95 25.00
CA LEU A 41 -5.95 -3.20 25.81
C LEU A 41 -6.04 -3.61 27.30
N GLN A 42 -7.26 -3.73 27.85
CA GLN A 42 -7.50 -4.16 29.24
C GLN A 42 -6.92 -5.55 29.50
N LYS A 43 -7.12 -6.52 28.58
CA LYS A 43 -6.52 -7.87 28.69
C LYS A 43 -4.98 -7.86 28.78
N ARG A 44 -4.34 -6.74 28.47
CA ARG A 44 -2.89 -6.54 28.49
C ARG A 44 -2.45 -5.55 29.56
N SER A 45 -3.36 -5.13 30.42
CA SER A 45 -3.12 -4.12 31.46
C SER A 45 -2.57 -2.80 30.92
N ILE A 46 -2.96 -2.43 29.70
CA ILE A 46 -2.59 -1.16 29.07
C ILE A 46 -3.58 -0.10 29.54
N GLN A 47 -3.05 0.96 30.15
CA GLN A 47 -3.81 2.04 30.75
C GLN A 47 -3.76 3.33 29.95
N LYS A 48 -2.78 3.48 29.04
CA LYS A 48 -2.63 4.69 28.22
C LYS A 48 -2.10 4.36 26.82
N VAL A 49 -2.68 5.01 25.81
CA VAL A 49 -2.31 4.82 24.40
C VAL A 49 -1.98 6.13 23.70
N LEU A 50 -1.11 6.06 22.70
CA LEU A 50 -0.90 7.13 21.74
C LEU A 50 -1.72 6.81 20.48
N ILE A 51 -2.59 7.72 20.06
CA ILE A 51 -3.20 7.71 18.73
C ILE A 51 -2.32 8.57 17.82
N VAL A 52 -1.86 7.99 16.71
CA VAL A 52 -1.11 8.68 15.66
C VAL A 52 -2.04 8.85 14.48
N THR A 53 -2.31 10.09 14.09
CA THR A 53 -3.25 10.45 13.02
C THR A 53 -2.76 11.68 12.26
N ASP A 54 -3.53 12.14 11.29
CA ASP A 54 -3.23 13.32 10.50
C ASP A 54 -4.20 14.50 10.83
N PRO A 55 -3.84 15.74 10.42
CA PRO A 55 -4.67 16.91 10.71
C PRO A 55 -6.06 16.87 10.08
N GLY A 56 -6.22 16.14 8.97
CA GLY A 56 -7.51 15.99 8.29
C GLY A 56 -8.47 15.15 9.12
N ILE A 57 -8.03 13.99 9.55
CA ILE A 57 -8.77 13.06 10.42
C ILE A 57 -9.15 13.74 11.75
N ALA A 58 -8.20 14.44 12.36
CA ALA A 58 -8.43 15.15 13.62
C ALA A 58 -9.50 16.25 13.49
N ARG A 59 -9.45 17.06 12.42
CA ARG A 59 -10.46 18.11 12.16
C ARG A 59 -11.86 17.55 11.91
N LEU A 60 -11.95 16.38 11.30
CA LEU A 60 -13.22 15.68 11.07
C LEU A 60 -13.75 14.97 12.34
N GLY A 61 -12.96 14.94 13.43
CA GLY A 61 -13.35 14.27 14.67
C GLY A 61 -13.52 12.75 14.55
N LEU A 62 -12.89 12.12 13.54
CA LEU A 62 -13.07 10.69 13.27
C LEU A 62 -12.47 9.79 14.36
N THR A 63 -11.56 10.29 15.19
CA THR A 63 -11.01 9.56 16.34
C THR A 63 -11.93 9.54 17.54
N ALA A 64 -12.92 10.45 17.62
CA ALA A 64 -13.76 10.65 18.80
C ALA A 64 -14.55 9.39 19.26
N PRO A 65 -15.12 8.56 18.38
CA PRO A 65 -15.78 7.31 18.80
C PRO A 65 -14.81 6.38 19.54
N LEU A 66 -13.58 6.20 19.01
CA LEU A 66 -12.55 5.39 19.65
C LEU A 66 -12.08 5.99 20.97
N GLU A 67 -11.84 7.30 21.02
CA GLU A 67 -11.44 8.02 22.25
C GLU A 67 -12.50 7.86 23.34
N THR A 68 -13.77 8.00 22.99
CA THR A 68 -14.90 7.80 23.92
C THR A 68 -14.95 6.37 24.43
N ALA A 69 -14.82 5.37 23.53
CA ALA A 69 -14.80 3.96 23.93
C ALA A 69 -13.65 3.63 24.88
N LEU A 70 -12.47 4.23 24.65
CA LEU A 70 -11.29 4.09 25.53
C LEU A 70 -11.52 4.74 26.89
N ALA A 71 -12.02 5.97 26.90
CA ALA A 71 -12.30 6.74 28.13
C ALA A 71 -13.34 6.04 29.01
N CYS A 72 -14.41 5.49 28.43
CA CYS A 72 -15.43 4.70 29.14
C CYS A 72 -14.86 3.46 29.85
N ARG A 73 -13.67 3.01 29.45
CA ARG A 73 -12.97 1.88 30.08
C ARG A 73 -11.77 2.30 30.93
N GLY A 74 -11.65 3.60 31.22
CA GLY A 74 -10.57 4.16 32.03
C GLY A 74 -9.18 4.12 31.37
N ILE A 75 -9.12 4.02 30.04
CA ILE A 75 -7.87 4.03 29.27
C ILE A 75 -7.60 5.47 28.82
N GLY A 76 -6.47 6.03 29.27
CA GLY A 76 -6.03 7.37 28.88
C GLY A 76 -5.59 7.42 27.41
N VAL A 77 -5.88 8.54 26.76
CA VAL A 77 -5.53 8.79 25.37
C VAL A 77 -4.65 10.02 25.27
N THR A 78 -3.62 9.91 24.45
CA THR A 78 -2.84 11.05 23.93
C THR A 78 -2.92 10.99 22.41
N VAL A 79 -3.15 12.12 21.74
CA VAL A 79 -3.29 12.18 20.28
C VAL A 79 -2.13 12.97 19.70
N TYR A 80 -1.45 12.40 18.71
CA TYR A 80 -0.53 13.09 17.79
C TYR A 80 -1.21 13.23 16.44
N ALA A 81 -1.57 14.45 16.06
CA ALA A 81 -2.38 14.74 14.87
C ALA A 81 -1.61 15.52 13.79
N GLU A 82 -0.28 15.50 13.82
CA GLU A 82 0.57 16.28 12.90
C GLU A 82 1.23 15.43 11.81
N THR A 83 0.76 14.19 11.60
CA THR A 83 1.32 13.33 10.53
C THR A 83 1.05 13.94 9.16
N ARG A 84 2.09 14.20 8.40
CA ARG A 84 2.00 14.70 7.03
C ARG A 84 1.67 13.57 6.05
N ALA A 85 1.08 13.94 4.92
CA ALA A 85 1.09 13.06 3.75
C ALA A 85 2.56 12.73 3.42
N ASN A 86 2.94 11.43 3.37
CA ASN A 86 4.33 10.98 3.39
C ASN A 86 5.05 11.37 4.70
N PRO A 87 4.84 10.59 5.77
CA PRO A 87 5.34 10.93 7.10
C PRO A 87 6.85 11.12 7.12
N THR A 88 7.29 12.13 7.86
CA THR A 88 8.72 12.50 7.91
C THR A 88 9.40 11.91 9.13
N VAL A 89 10.76 11.97 9.14
CA VAL A 89 11.55 11.65 10.32
C VAL A 89 11.12 12.50 11.50
N SER A 90 10.87 13.81 11.29
CA SER A 90 10.39 14.72 12.34
C SER A 90 9.05 14.26 12.93
N ASN A 91 8.07 13.87 12.10
CA ASN A 91 6.79 13.34 12.60
C ASN A 91 6.98 12.13 13.52
N VAL A 92 7.88 11.21 13.15
CA VAL A 92 8.19 10.03 13.96
C VAL A 92 8.83 10.41 15.30
N GLU A 93 9.82 11.31 15.28
CA GLU A 93 10.54 11.71 16.51
C GLU A 93 9.64 12.51 17.48
N GLU A 94 8.83 13.44 16.96
CA GLU A 94 7.85 14.20 17.74
C GLU A 94 6.83 13.29 18.42
N ALA A 95 6.21 12.39 17.64
CA ALA A 95 5.24 11.44 18.18
C ALA A 95 5.88 10.44 19.16
N ALA A 96 7.14 10.04 18.93
CA ALA A 96 7.88 9.19 19.88
C ALA A 96 8.24 9.93 21.17
N SER A 97 8.51 11.25 21.12
CA SER A 97 8.70 12.08 22.32
C SER A 97 7.40 12.15 23.11
N LEU A 98 6.30 12.49 22.45
CA LEU A 98 4.97 12.56 23.05
C LEU A 98 4.54 11.23 23.69
N TYR A 99 4.85 10.08 23.05
CA TYR A 99 4.62 8.75 23.62
C TYR A 99 5.32 8.56 24.96
N ARG A 100 6.60 8.95 25.06
CA ARG A 100 7.41 8.81 26.28
C ARG A 100 6.95 9.77 27.38
N GLU A 101 6.77 11.05 27.06
CA GLU A 101 6.35 12.11 27.98
C GLU A 101 4.98 11.81 28.59
N SER A 102 4.09 11.25 27.78
CA SER A 102 2.76 10.86 28.20
C SER A 102 2.70 9.50 28.88
N ALA A 103 3.81 8.77 28.99
CA ALA A 103 3.88 7.41 29.52
C ALA A 103 2.90 6.43 28.81
N CYS A 104 2.74 6.55 27.50
CA CYS A 104 1.91 5.65 26.72
C CYS A 104 2.52 4.24 26.68
N GLN A 105 1.68 3.22 26.55
CA GLN A 105 2.06 1.81 26.59
C GLN A 105 1.74 1.06 25.28
N ALA A 106 0.89 1.64 24.43
CA ALA A 106 0.55 1.12 23.12
C ALA A 106 0.37 2.25 22.12
N ILE A 107 0.36 1.90 20.84
CA ILE A 107 0.24 2.84 19.71
C ILE A 107 -0.95 2.40 18.87
N ILE A 108 -1.78 3.35 18.48
CA ILE A 108 -2.87 3.17 17.53
C ILE A 108 -2.59 4.08 16.35
N GLY A 109 -2.33 3.48 15.17
CA GLY A 109 -2.23 4.22 13.91
C GLY A 109 -3.63 4.36 13.32
N PHE A 110 -4.18 5.57 13.36
CA PHE A 110 -5.55 5.86 12.94
C PHE A 110 -5.52 6.76 11.70
N GLY A 111 -5.91 6.25 10.54
CA GLY A 111 -5.90 7.02 9.30
C GLY A 111 -5.56 6.20 8.06
N GLY A 112 -5.14 6.87 7.01
CA GLY A 112 -4.62 6.21 5.81
C GLY A 112 -3.19 5.65 6.00
N GLY A 113 -2.57 5.21 4.91
CA GLY A 113 -1.22 4.63 4.94
C GLY A 113 -0.19 5.50 5.66
N SER A 114 -0.22 6.83 5.47
CA SER A 114 0.72 7.76 6.09
C SER A 114 0.66 7.74 7.62
N ALA A 115 -0.54 7.79 8.21
CA ALA A 115 -0.71 7.74 9.66
C ALA A 115 -0.27 6.38 10.22
N MET A 116 -0.60 5.29 9.54
CA MET A 116 -0.18 3.94 9.94
C MET A 116 1.34 3.76 9.83
N ASP A 117 1.97 4.27 8.78
CA ASP A 117 3.42 4.19 8.60
C ASP A 117 4.16 5.04 9.62
N CYS A 118 3.65 6.23 9.96
CA CYS A 118 4.15 7.03 11.07
C CYS A 118 4.07 6.25 12.38
N ALA A 119 2.92 5.65 12.69
CA ALA A 119 2.73 4.84 13.90
C ALA A 119 3.70 3.66 13.99
N LYS A 120 3.97 2.98 12.87
CA LYS A 120 4.99 1.93 12.77
C LYS A 120 6.40 2.49 13.04
N GLY A 121 6.71 3.65 12.44
CA GLY A 121 7.97 4.36 12.68
C GLY A 121 8.16 4.73 14.15
N VAL A 122 7.11 5.26 14.80
CA VAL A 122 7.10 5.54 16.24
C VAL A 122 7.36 4.27 17.03
N GLY A 123 6.68 3.17 16.72
CA GLY A 123 6.89 1.88 17.38
C GLY A 123 8.36 1.41 17.26
N ALA A 124 8.94 1.52 16.07
CA ALA A 124 10.35 1.18 15.83
C ALA A 124 11.30 2.07 16.65
N ARG A 125 11.01 3.37 16.72
CA ARG A 125 11.82 4.34 17.45
C ARG A 125 11.74 4.15 18.97
N ILE A 126 10.59 3.74 19.48
CA ILE A 126 10.41 3.37 20.90
C ILE A 126 11.14 2.06 21.21
N ALA A 127 11.06 1.06 20.32
CA ALA A 127 11.73 -0.22 20.52
C ALA A 127 13.27 -0.09 20.49
N GLN A 128 13.82 0.87 19.73
CA GLN A 128 15.26 1.12 19.61
C GLN A 128 15.63 2.59 19.90
N PRO A 129 15.57 3.04 21.16
CA PRO A 129 15.73 4.44 21.52
C PRO A 129 17.11 5.04 21.18
N ASN A 130 18.12 4.23 21.02
CA ASN A 130 19.49 4.67 20.68
C ASN A 130 19.77 4.65 19.18
N LYS A 131 18.81 4.23 18.33
CA LYS A 131 19.01 4.14 16.88
C LYS A 131 18.07 5.12 16.18
N PRO A 132 18.59 6.13 15.47
CA PRO A 132 17.78 7.06 14.70
C PRO A 132 16.97 6.33 13.63
N ILE A 133 15.77 6.83 13.28
CA ILE A 133 14.87 6.16 12.35
C ILE A 133 15.47 6.01 10.94
N ASN A 134 16.27 6.97 10.47
CA ASN A 134 16.96 6.91 9.18
C ASN A 134 18.01 5.77 9.11
N LYS A 135 18.55 5.31 10.24
CA LYS A 135 19.46 4.14 10.33
C LYS A 135 18.70 2.81 10.34
N MET A 136 17.37 2.83 10.39
CA MET A 136 16.51 1.63 10.29
C MET A 136 16.06 1.36 8.84
N ARG A 137 16.43 2.22 7.89
CA ARG A 137 16.16 2.05 6.45
C ARG A 137 16.60 0.68 5.92
N GLY A 138 15.76 0.08 5.08
CA GLY A 138 16.01 -1.20 4.41
C GLY A 138 15.38 -2.39 5.12
N LEU A 139 16.00 -3.56 5.03
CA LEU A 139 15.42 -4.83 5.46
C LEU A 139 15.95 -5.26 6.84
N LEU A 140 15.03 -5.71 7.73
CA LEU A 140 15.31 -6.38 9.00
C LEU A 140 16.32 -5.63 9.88
N ARG A 141 16.10 -4.33 10.07
CA ARG A 141 16.96 -3.46 10.87
C ARG A 141 16.45 -3.21 12.28
N ILE A 142 15.27 -3.74 12.63
CA ILE A 142 14.65 -3.57 13.95
C ILE A 142 14.79 -4.89 14.70
N HIS A 143 15.65 -4.91 15.71
CA HIS A 143 15.99 -6.14 16.44
C HIS A 143 15.23 -6.32 17.75
N ARG A 144 14.15 -5.53 17.96
CA ARG A 144 13.33 -5.56 19.18
C ARG A 144 11.84 -5.52 18.81
N ARG A 145 11.02 -6.13 19.64
CA ARG A 145 9.56 -6.05 19.51
C ARG A 145 9.08 -4.64 19.78
N LEU A 146 8.14 -4.19 18.98
CA LEU A 146 7.44 -2.93 19.16
C LEU A 146 6.51 -3.00 20.39
N PRO A 147 6.14 -1.85 21.00
CA PRO A 147 4.92 -1.75 21.78
C PRO A 147 3.72 -2.31 21.03
N LEU A 148 2.64 -2.65 21.72
CA LEU A 148 1.43 -3.09 21.03
C LEU A 148 1.03 -2.04 19.99
N LEU A 149 0.93 -2.46 18.74
CA LEU A 149 0.52 -1.63 17.61
C LEU A 149 -0.85 -2.14 17.10
N ILE A 150 -1.80 -1.22 17.03
CA ILE A 150 -3.13 -1.42 16.46
C ILE A 150 -3.27 -0.48 15.27
N ALA A 151 -3.74 -0.97 14.14
CA ALA A 151 -4.02 -0.15 12.96
C ALA A 151 -5.53 0.04 12.81
N VAL A 152 -5.95 1.27 12.52
CA VAL A 152 -7.35 1.63 12.24
C VAL A 152 -7.36 2.36 10.88
N PRO A 153 -7.50 1.62 9.77
CA PRO A 153 -7.51 2.21 8.44
C PRO A 153 -8.78 3.03 8.22
N THR A 154 -8.62 4.23 7.67
CA THR A 154 -9.71 5.09 7.20
C THR A 154 -9.80 5.14 5.68
N THR A 155 -8.91 4.43 4.98
CA THR A 155 -8.90 4.25 3.52
C THR A 155 -8.81 2.78 3.17
N ALA A 156 -9.42 2.38 2.08
CA ALA A 156 -9.40 1.01 1.58
C ALA A 156 -8.45 0.89 0.36
N GLY A 157 -7.14 0.99 0.59
CA GLY A 157 -6.16 1.02 -0.51
C GLY A 157 -4.83 0.40 -0.15
N THR A 158 -4.05 1.08 0.67
CA THR A 158 -2.64 0.76 0.93
C THR A 158 -2.39 -0.60 1.59
N GLY A 159 -3.38 -1.14 2.32
CA GLY A 159 -3.19 -2.35 3.11
C GLY A 159 -2.10 -2.23 4.18
N SER A 160 -1.72 -0.99 4.59
CA SER A 160 -0.64 -0.78 5.55
C SER A 160 -0.91 -1.48 6.88
N GLU A 161 -2.16 -1.71 7.25
CA GLU A 161 -2.56 -2.45 8.46
C GLU A 161 -2.06 -3.89 8.51
N VAL A 162 -1.61 -4.46 7.39
CA VAL A 162 -1.12 -5.85 7.30
C VAL A 162 0.30 -5.95 6.75
N THR A 163 0.92 -4.83 6.40
CA THR A 163 2.25 -4.84 5.78
C THR A 163 3.39 -4.74 6.78
N LEU A 164 4.54 -5.32 6.40
CA LEU A 164 5.80 -5.21 7.13
C LEU A 164 6.56 -3.91 6.84
N ALA A 165 6.01 -3.05 5.99
CA ALA A 165 6.66 -1.82 5.55
C ALA A 165 6.17 -0.59 6.31
N ALA A 166 7.06 0.38 6.51
CA ALA A 166 6.75 1.77 6.82
C ALA A 166 7.58 2.66 5.90
N VAL A 167 6.93 3.53 5.13
CA VAL A 167 7.62 4.44 4.23
C VAL A 167 7.76 5.80 4.92
N ILE A 168 9.01 6.22 5.13
CA ILE A 168 9.34 7.47 5.84
C ILE A 168 10.11 8.39 4.88
N THR A 169 9.87 9.68 4.99
CA THR A 169 10.54 10.72 4.22
C THR A 169 11.61 11.39 5.07
N ASP A 170 12.81 11.51 4.54
CA ASP A 170 13.88 12.28 5.18
C ASP A 170 13.61 13.78 5.00
N ASP A 171 13.55 14.55 6.10
CA ASP A 171 13.18 15.96 6.07
C ASP A 171 14.20 16.82 5.30
N GLY A 172 15.49 16.46 5.35
CA GLY A 172 16.56 17.25 4.74
C GLY A 172 16.75 16.99 3.25
N THR A 173 16.56 15.72 2.84
CA THR A 173 16.80 15.29 1.45
C THR A 173 15.53 15.07 0.65
N HIS A 174 14.36 15.10 1.30
CA HIS A 174 13.06 14.74 0.73
C HIS A 174 13.01 13.32 0.13
N TYR A 175 14.00 12.50 0.46
CA TYR A 175 14.09 11.14 -0.03
C TYR A 175 13.20 10.21 0.78
N LYS A 176 12.29 9.51 0.07
CA LYS A 176 11.43 8.48 0.65
C LYS A 176 12.17 7.15 0.69
N TYR A 177 12.11 6.47 1.83
CA TYR A 177 12.70 5.15 1.98
C TYR A 177 11.80 4.22 2.79
N PRO A 178 11.74 2.95 2.41
CA PRO A 178 11.03 1.95 3.20
C PRO A 178 11.89 1.44 4.36
N ILE A 179 11.25 1.21 5.48
CA ILE A 179 11.71 0.38 6.57
C ILE A 179 10.88 -0.89 6.52
N ASN A 180 11.51 -2.04 6.29
CA ASN A 180 10.83 -3.32 6.13
C ASN A 180 11.28 -4.29 7.21
N ASP A 181 10.37 -4.62 8.12
CA ASP A 181 10.65 -5.57 9.19
C ASP A 181 9.35 -6.26 9.65
N PHE A 182 9.40 -7.55 9.94
CA PHE A 182 8.22 -8.30 10.39
C PHE A 182 7.60 -7.76 11.68
N VAL A 183 8.41 -7.11 12.53
CA VAL A 183 7.94 -6.51 13.78
C VAL A 183 7.05 -5.29 13.56
N LEU A 184 7.06 -4.69 12.35
CA LEU A 184 6.21 -3.54 11.98
C LEU A 184 4.78 -3.95 11.65
N ILE A 185 4.52 -5.24 11.42
CA ILE A 185 3.15 -5.71 11.17
C ILE A 185 2.32 -5.47 12.43
N PRO A 186 1.23 -4.70 12.36
CA PRO A 186 0.35 -4.47 13.50
C PRO A 186 -0.18 -5.77 14.10
N ARG A 187 -0.42 -5.79 15.40
CA ARG A 187 -0.97 -6.98 16.08
C ARG A 187 -2.46 -7.11 15.88
N PHE A 188 -3.15 -5.98 15.69
CA PHE A 188 -4.58 -5.88 15.42
C PHE A 188 -4.83 -4.87 14.32
N ALA A 189 -5.86 -5.12 13.51
CA ALA A 189 -6.40 -4.18 12.56
C ALA A 189 -7.91 -4.05 12.79
N VAL A 190 -8.42 -2.82 12.82
CA VAL A 190 -9.85 -2.53 13.00
C VAL A 190 -10.46 -2.30 11.63
N HIS A 191 -11.33 -3.18 11.19
CA HIS A 191 -12.02 -3.08 9.90
C HIS A 191 -13.44 -2.53 10.08
N ASP A 192 -13.51 -1.33 10.62
CA ASP A 192 -14.76 -0.63 10.82
C ASP A 192 -15.09 0.23 9.60
N PRO A 193 -16.11 -0.11 8.81
CA PRO A 193 -16.43 0.61 7.58
C PRO A 193 -16.91 2.05 7.84
N GLU A 194 -17.38 2.38 9.05
CA GLU A 194 -17.79 3.75 9.40
C GLU A 194 -16.68 4.77 9.20
N PHE A 195 -15.43 4.38 9.46
CA PHE A 195 -14.27 5.27 9.26
C PHE A 195 -13.94 5.55 7.80
N THR A 196 -14.56 4.85 6.86
CA THR A 196 -14.36 5.05 5.42
C THR A 196 -15.54 5.76 4.73
N CYS A 197 -16.70 5.89 5.40
CA CYS A 197 -17.91 6.47 4.79
C CYS A 197 -17.79 7.94 4.41
N GLY A 198 -17.03 8.72 5.17
CA GLY A 198 -16.80 10.14 4.90
C GLY A 198 -15.73 10.45 3.86
N LEU A 199 -15.12 9.42 3.24
CA LEU A 199 -14.09 9.65 2.23
C LEU A 199 -14.66 10.29 0.96
N PRO A 200 -14.01 11.32 0.39
CA PRO A 200 -14.33 11.82 -0.93
C PRO A 200 -14.29 10.70 -1.98
N ALA A 201 -15.20 10.73 -2.94
CA ALA A 201 -15.28 9.74 -4.01
C ALA A 201 -13.94 9.59 -4.75
N SER A 202 -13.25 10.69 -5.06
CA SER A 202 -11.93 10.68 -5.70
C SER A 202 -10.88 9.90 -4.90
N ILE A 203 -10.88 10.01 -3.57
CA ILE A 203 -9.97 9.24 -2.69
C ILE A 203 -10.38 7.77 -2.68
N THR A 204 -11.69 7.48 -2.61
CA THR A 204 -12.22 6.10 -2.70
C THR A 204 -11.76 5.42 -4.00
N GLY A 205 -11.92 6.09 -5.15
CA GLY A 205 -11.50 5.56 -6.45
C GLY A 205 -10.00 5.32 -6.53
N GLN A 206 -9.19 6.33 -6.18
CA GLN A 206 -7.73 6.22 -6.23
C GLN A 206 -7.19 5.13 -5.30
N THR A 207 -7.70 5.03 -4.07
CA THR A 207 -7.23 4.01 -3.12
C THR A 207 -7.73 2.62 -3.49
N GLY A 208 -8.95 2.49 -4.04
CA GLY A 208 -9.47 1.21 -4.53
C GLY A 208 -8.67 0.68 -5.71
N MET A 209 -8.26 1.55 -6.64
CA MET A 209 -7.37 1.18 -7.76
C MET A 209 -5.94 0.88 -7.29
N ASP A 210 -5.48 1.50 -6.21
CA ASP A 210 -4.22 1.14 -5.55
C ASP A 210 -4.28 -0.30 -5.01
N ALA A 211 -5.36 -0.65 -4.31
CA ALA A 211 -5.59 -2.03 -3.85
C ALA A 211 -5.67 -3.02 -5.02
N LEU A 212 -6.29 -2.63 -6.14
CA LEU A 212 -6.32 -3.45 -7.35
C LEU A 212 -4.91 -3.67 -7.89
N THR A 213 -4.10 -2.61 -7.98
CA THR A 213 -2.72 -2.69 -8.44
C THR A 213 -1.88 -3.62 -7.56
N HIS A 214 -1.99 -3.49 -6.24
CA HIS A 214 -1.35 -4.40 -5.29
C HIS A 214 -1.72 -5.87 -5.54
N ALA A 215 -3.02 -6.15 -5.69
CA ALA A 215 -3.51 -7.51 -5.91
C ALA A 215 -3.02 -8.08 -7.25
N VAL A 216 -3.11 -7.29 -8.32
CA VAL A 216 -2.72 -7.71 -9.68
C VAL A 216 -1.21 -7.95 -9.75
N GLU A 217 -0.37 -7.00 -9.30
CA GLU A 217 1.08 -7.18 -9.34
C GLU A 217 1.56 -8.35 -8.47
N ALA A 218 0.97 -8.51 -7.28
CA ALA A 218 1.24 -9.67 -6.44
C ALA A 218 0.85 -11.00 -7.11
N PHE A 219 -0.25 -11.01 -7.88
CA PHE A 219 -0.73 -12.22 -8.56
C PHE A 219 0.09 -12.57 -9.80
N ILE A 220 0.35 -11.59 -10.66
CA ILE A 220 1.09 -11.84 -11.92
C ILE A 220 2.58 -12.05 -11.66
N GLY A 221 3.10 -11.61 -10.53
CA GLY A 221 4.49 -11.78 -10.10
C GLY A 221 4.94 -13.25 -10.08
N ARG A 222 6.26 -13.47 -10.09
CA ARG A 222 6.87 -14.82 -10.12
C ARG A 222 7.11 -15.42 -8.74
N SER A 223 7.08 -14.62 -7.68
CA SER A 223 7.29 -15.06 -6.29
C SER A 223 5.96 -15.13 -5.55
N THR A 224 5.09 -16.06 -5.96
CA THR A 224 3.77 -16.26 -5.37
C THR A 224 3.67 -17.62 -4.70
N THR A 225 2.77 -17.73 -3.71
CA THR A 225 2.35 -18.97 -3.07
C THR A 225 0.88 -19.25 -3.38
N PRO A 226 0.37 -20.49 -3.17
CA PRO A 226 -1.08 -20.75 -3.28
C PRO A 226 -1.90 -19.80 -2.41
N TYR A 227 -1.39 -19.47 -1.22
CA TYR A 227 -2.07 -18.57 -0.29
C TYR A 227 -2.12 -17.13 -0.81
N THR A 228 -0.98 -16.56 -1.26
CA THR A 228 -0.96 -15.19 -1.78
C THR A 228 -1.77 -15.05 -3.06
N ARG A 229 -1.78 -16.07 -3.94
CA ARG A 229 -2.68 -16.09 -5.11
C ARG A 229 -4.16 -16.10 -4.72
N LYS A 230 -4.53 -16.89 -3.69
CA LYS A 230 -5.91 -16.89 -3.17
C LYS A 230 -6.30 -15.51 -2.66
N MET A 231 -5.43 -14.85 -1.88
CA MET A 231 -5.71 -13.52 -1.35
C MET A 231 -5.85 -12.48 -2.47
N ALA A 232 -4.94 -12.47 -3.43
CA ALA A 232 -5.00 -11.56 -4.58
C ALA A 232 -6.27 -11.74 -5.42
N ARG A 233 -6.66 -12.99 -5.71
CA ARG A 233 -7.91 -13.30 -6.42
C ARG A 233 -9.14 -12.77 -5.68
N GLN A 234 -9.21 -13.01 -4.37
CA GLN A 234 -10.32 -12.52 -3.56
C GLN A 234 -10.35 -10.98 -3.51
N ALA A 235 -9.18 -10.33 -3.46
CA ALA A 235 -9.11 -8.88 -3.52
C ALA A 235 -9.64 -8.34 -4.85
N VAL A 236 -9.19 -8.91 -5.99
CA VAL A 236 -9.68 -8.50 -7.32
C VAL A 236 -11.20 -8.68 -7.45
N GLN A 237 -11.75 -9.81 -6.97
CA GLN A 237 -13.19 -10.05 -6.99
C GLN A 237 -13.96 -9.01 -6.17
N LEU A 238 -13.51 -8.76 -4.93
CA LEU A 238 -14.17 -7.79 -4.07
C LEU A 238 -14.12 -6.37 -4.65
N ILE A 239 -13.00 -5.98 -5.28
CA ILE A 239 -12.86 -4.68 -5.93
C ILE A 239 -13.78 -4.59 -7.15
N HIS A 240 -13.80 -5.64 -7.99
CA HIS A 240 -14.68 -5.72 -9.14
C HIS A 240 -16.14 -5.50 -8.75
N ASP A 241 -16.58 -6.15 -7.69
CA ASP A 241 -17.98 -6.15 -7.28
C ASP A 241 -18.41 -4.93 -6.46
N ASN A 242 -17.45 -4.16 -5.87
CA ASN A 242 -17.82 -3.16 -4.86
C ASN A 242 -17.15 -1.78 -5.03
N LEU A 243 -16.11 -1.62 -5.86
CA LEU A 243 -15.40 -0.34 -5.94
C LEU A 243 -16.27 0.78 -6.50
N LEU A 244 -17.01 0.51 -7.59
CA LEU A 244 -17.87 1.50 -8.21
C LEU A 244 -19.03 1.86 -7.26
N GLU A 245 -19.62 0.88 -6.60
CA GLU A 245 -20.68 1.11 -5.60
C GLU A 245 -20.14 1.98 -4.44
N ALA A 246 -18.95 1.67 -3.90
CA ALA A 246 -18.37 2.48 -2.84
C ALA A 246 -17.96 3.90 -3.30
N TYR A 247 -17.71 4.09 -4.60
CA TYR A 247 -17.40 5.37 -5.20
C TYR A 247 -18.64 6.24 -5.39
N GLU A 248 -19.72 5.66 -5.94
CA GLU A 248 -20.98 6.35 -6.24
C GLU A 248 -21.85 6.54 -5.00
N HIS A 249 -21.86 5.54 -4.10
CA HIS A 249 -22.64 5.48 -2.87
C HIS A 249 -21.72 5.32 -1.66
N GLY A 250 -21.06 6.43 -1.30
CA GLY A 250 -20.03 6.46 -0.24
C GLY A 250 -20.52 6.05 1.15
N ASP A 251 -21.81 5.96 1.38
CA ASP A 251 -22.48 5.53 2.61
C ASP A 251 -22.95 4.07 2.58
N ASP A 252 -22.75 3.33 1.46
CA ASP A 252 -23.00 1.88 1.45
C ASP A 252 -21.98 1.14 2.33
N MET A 253 -22.40 0.81 3.55
CA MET A 253 -21.59 0.12 4.57
C MET A 253 -21.13 -1.25 4.11
N ARG A 254 -21.87 -1.93 3.24
CA ARG A 254 -21.49 -3.24 2.70
C ARG A 254 -20.34 -3.07 1.71
N ALA A 255 -20.48 -2.13 0.77
CA ALA A 255 -19.42 -1.86 -0.20
C ALA A 255 -18.15 -1.37 0.52
N ARG A 256 -18.26 -0.47 1.49
CA ARG A 256 -17.12 0.00 2.30
C ARG A 256 -16.42 -1.13 3.06
N ARG A 257 -17.17 -2.02 3.72
CA ARG A 257 -16.60 -3.21 4.40
C ARG A 257 -15.91 -4.14 3.42
N ASN A 258 -16.50 -4.37 2.26
CA ASN A 258 -15.91 -5.22 1.22
C ASN A 258 -14.62 -4.61 0.66
N MET A 259 -14.57 -3.29 0.48
CA MET A 259 -13.35 -2.59 0.04
C MET A 259 -12.23 -2.64 1.10
N LEU A 260 -12.54 -2.48 2.40
CA LEU A 260 -11.56 -2.70 3.47
C LEU A 260 -11.00 -4.13 3.43
N SER A 261 -11.88 -5.13 3.29
CA SER A 261 -11.48 -6.53 3.15
C SER A 261 -10.62 -6.76 1.90
N ALA A 262 -10.92 -6.08 0.79
CA ALA A 262 -10.15 -6.15 -0.44
C ALA A 262 -8.74 -5.58 -0.26
N ALA A 263 -8.63 -4.38 0.31
CA ALA A 263 -7.35 -3.74 0.61
C ALA A 263 -6.48 -4.60 1.54
N TYR A 264 -7.07 -5.15 2.59
CA TYR A 264 -6.37 -6.09 3.48
C TYR A 264 -5.85 -7.32 2.73
N LYS A 265 -6.68 -7.96 1.92
CA LYS A 265 -6.28 -9.16 1.16
C LYS A 265 -5.20 -8.86 0.12
N ALA A 266 -5.31 -7.71 -0.56
CA ALA A 266 -4.25 -7.21 -1.44
C ALA A 266 -2.96 -6.98 -0.65
N GLY A 267 -3.07 -6.38 0.55
CA GLY A 267 -1.97 -6.17 1.50
C GLY A 267 -1.28 -7.48 1.89
N VAL A 268 -2.06 -8.51 2.27
CA VAL A 268 -1.55 -9.87 2.57
C VAL A 268 -0.81 -10.47 1.37
N ALA A 269 -1.35 -10.25 0.17
CA ALA A 269 -0.74 -10.80 -1.04
C ALA A 269 0.59 -10.13 -1.35
N PHE A 270 0.62 -8.79 -1.44
CA PHE A 270 1.83 -8.08 -1.88
C PHE A 270 2.92 -8.00 -0.82
N THR A 271 2.58 -7.92 0.47
CA THR A 271 3.61 -7.90 1.53
C THR A 271 4.49 -9.16 1.52
N ARG A 272 3.98 -10.26 0.97
CA ARG A 272 4.67 -11.55 0.82
C ARG A 272 5.23 -11.77 -0.59
N SER A 273 4.55 -11.25 -1.63
CA SER A 273 4.89 -11.51 -3.03
C SER A 273 5.58 -10.33 -3.72
N TYR A 274 5.74 -9.20 -3.03
CA TYR A 274 6.15 -7.91 -3.56
C TYR A 274 5.18 -7.33 -4.62
N VAL A 275 5.53 -6.16 -5.10
CA VAL A 275 4.87 -5.40 -6.16
C VAL A 275 5.69 -5.49 -7.46
N GLY A 276 5.43 -4.66 -8.44
CA GLY A 276 6.12 -4.66 -9.73
C GLY A 276 6.49 -3.27 -10.23
N TYR A 277 6.64 -3.14 -11.55
CA TYR A 277 7.06 -1.87 -12.16
C TYR A 277 6.00 -0.79 -12.10
N VAL A 278 4.70 -1.11 -11.93
CA VAL A 278 3.68 -0.08 -11.69
C VAL A 278 4.06 0.74 -10.48
N HIS A 279 4.37 0.09 -9.37
CA HIS A 279 4.78 0.77 -8.13
C HIS A 279 6.13 1.48 -8.27
N ALA A 280 7.13 0.87 -8.92
CA ALA A 280 8.43 1.49 -9.10
C ALA A 280 8.35 2.81 -9.89
N ILE A 281 7.52 2.86 -10.93
CA ILE A 281 7.25 4.06 -11.73
C ILE A 281 6.44 5.07 -10.89
N ALA A 282 5.38 4.62 -10.21
CA ALA A 282 4.53 5.47 -9.37
C ALA A 282 5.32 6.14 -8.24
N HIS A 283 6.26 5.45 -7.61
CA HIS A 283 7.11 6.00 -6.55
C HIS A 283 7.98 7.14 -7.06
N SER A 284 8.57 7.00 -8.26
CA SER A 284 9.41 8.05 -8.84
C SER A 284 8.59 9.28 -9.26
N LEU A 285 7.39 9.07 -9.85
CA LEU A 285 6.46 10.14 -10.20
C LEU A 285 5.93 10.86 -8.95
N GLY A 286 5.54 10.11 -7.94
CA GLY A 286 5.12 10.68 -6.65
C GLY A 286 6.24 11.46 -5.96
N GLY A 287 7.48 10.97 -6.04
CA GLY A 287 8.65 11.65 -5.48
C GLY A 287 9.03 12.93 -6.23
N ARG A 288 8.91 12.95 -7.57
CA ARG A 288 9.32 14.08 -8.43
C ARG A 288 8.24 15.14 -8.55
N TYR A 289 6.98 14.74 -8.76
CA TYR A 289 5.87 15.64 -9.11
C TYR A 289 4.77 15.70 -8.03
N GLY A 290 4.91 14.97 -6.94
CA GLY A 290 3.90 14.96 -5.88
C GLY A 290 2.57 14.29 -6.27
N ILE A 291 2.56 13.48 -7.33
CA ILE A 291 1.34 12.79 -7.78
C ILE A 291 0.88 11.83 -6.68
N PRO A 292 -0.41 11.85 -6.31
CA PRO A 292 -0.95 10.91 -5.34
C PRO A 292 -0.68 9.46 -5.76
N HIS A 293 -0.20 8.63 -4.80
CA HIS A 293 0.28 7.28 -5.07
C HIS A 293 -0.76 6.39 -5.77
N GLY A 294 -1.99 6.34 -5.24
CA GLY A 294 -3.05 5.54 -5.83
C GLY A 294 -3.47 6.02 -7.22
N LEU A 295 -3.43 7.36 -7.46
CA LEU A 295 -3.68 7.92 -8.78
C LEU A 295 -2.59 7.49 -9.78
N ALA A 296 -1.33 7.58 -9.41
CA ALA A 296 -0.22 7.15 -10.26
C ALA A 296 -0.34 5.65 -10.60
N ASN A 297 -0.58 4.80 -9.59
CA ASN A 297 -0.76 3.37 -9.79
C ASN A 297 -1.93 3.06 -10.74
N ALA A 298 -3.07 3.73 -10.58
CA ALA A 298 -4.24 3.54 -11.42
C ALA A 298 -3.99 3.87 -12.89
N ILE A 299 -3.28 4.98 -13.16
CA ILE A 299 -2.94 5.40 -14.53
C ILE A 299 -1.94 4.42 -15.15
N ILE A 300 -0.90 4.03 -14.42
CA ILE A 300 0.20 3.22 -14.95
C ILE A 300 -0.24 1.77 -15.19
N LEU A 301 -1.14 1.23 -14.36
CA LEU A 301 -1.50 -0.20 -14.36
C LEU A 301 -1.87 -0.72 -15.76
N PRO A 302 -2.86 -0.19 -16.49
CA PRO A 302 -3.25 -0.76 -17.79
C PRO A 302 -2.14 -0.67 -18.83
N HIS A 303 -1.33 0.38 -18.81
CA HIS A 303 -0.18 0.52 -19.71
C HIS A 303 0.89 -0.54 -19.44
N MET A 304 1.22 -0.79 -18.18
CA MET A 304 2.20 -1.78 -17.79
C MET A 304 1.71 -3.20 -18.08
N LEU A 305 0.42 -3.50 -17.87
CA LEU A 305 -0.14 -4.80 -18.19
C LEU A 305 -0.05 -5.09 -19.70
N ARG A 306 -0.32 -4.11 -20.56
CA ARG A 306 -0.10 -4.22 -22.03
C ARG A 306 1.36 -4.46 -22.35
N ALA A 307 2.27 -3.76 -21.71
CA ALA A 307 3.71 -3.91 -21.95
C ALA A 307 4.24 -5.29 -21.52
N TYR A 308 3.63 -5.94 -20.53
CA TYR A 308 3.98 -7.32 -20.16
C TYR A 308 3.53 -8.36 -21.22
N GLY A 309 2.49 -8.08 -22.00
CA GLY A 309 2.01 -8.93 -23.09
C GLY A 309 1.85 -10.40 -22.68
N ASP A 310 2.35 -11.30 -23.52
CA ASP A 310 2.26 -12.76 -23.31
C ASP A 310 2.86 -13.24 -21.98
N ALA A 311 3.80 -12.48 -21.40
CA ALA A 311 4.42 -12.85 -20.13
C ALA A 311 3.43 -12.81 -18.95
N ALA A 312 2.38 -11.99 -19.03
CA ALA A 312 1.34 -11.86 -18.01
C ALA A 312 0.00 -12.49 -18.43
N ALA A 313 -0.22 -12.69 -19.73
CA ALA A 313 -1.52 -13.07 -20.31
C ALA A 313 -2.19 -14.29 -19.64
N PRO A 314 -1.53 -15.42 -19.35
CA PRO A 314 -2.20 -16.56 -18.69
C PRO A 314 -2.73 -16.23 -17.30
N LYS A 315 -2.02 -15.39 -16.55
CA LYS A 315 -2.42 -14.99 -15.19
C LYS A 315 -3.52 -13.92 -15.20
N LEU A 316 -3.46 -12.97 -16.12
CA LEU A 316 -4.52 -11.98 -16.32
C LEU A 316 -5.81 -12.66 -16.78
N ALA A 317 -5.72 -13.65 -17.69
CA ALA A 317 -6.84 -14.47 -18.13
C ALA A 317 -7.50 -15.22 -16.95
N ASP A 318 -6.70 -15.76 -16.03
CA ASP A 318 -7.20 -16.40 -14.81
C ASP A 318 -7.99 -15.40 -13.94
N LEU A 319 -7.49 -14.18 -13.74
CA LEU A 319 -8.21 -13.10 -13.03
C LEU A 319 -9.50 -12.71 -13.76
N ALA A 320 -9.46 -12.55 -15.07
CA ALA A 320 -10.62 -12.18 -15.89
C ALA A 320 -11.76 -13.20 -15.78
N ARG A 321 -11.42 -14.48 -15.90
CA ARG A 321 -12.42 -15.57 -15.80
C ARG A 321 -12.99 -15.68 -14.39
N MET A 322 -12.15 -15.57 -13.38
CA MET A 322 -12.55 -15.66 -11.99
C MET A 322 -13.49 -14.51 -11.59
N ALA A 323 -13.22 -13.30 -12.06
CA ALA A 323 -14.05 -12.13 -11.79
C ALA A 323 -15.29 -12.03 -12.71
N GLY A 324 -15.49 -12.97 -13.65
CA GLY A 324 -16.61 -12.94 -14.59
C GLY A 324 -16.46 -11.89 -15.71
N ILE A 325 -15.27 -11.29 -15.85
CA ILE A 325 -14.95 -10.30 -16.89
C ILE A 325 -14.85 -10.96 -18.27
N ALA A 326 -14.40 -12.21 -18.30
CA ALA A 326 -14.34 -13.00 -19.51
C ALA A 326 -14.98 -14.38 -19.30
N PRO A 327 -15.55 -15.00 -20.36
CA PRO A 327 -16.06 -16.35 -20.29
C PRO A 327 -15.00 -17.36 -19.84
N ALA A 328 -15.40 -18.40 -19.11
CA ALA A 328 -14.49 -19.44 -18.65
C ALA A 328 -13.74 -20.16 -19.81
N THR A 329 -14.33 -20.19 -21.01
CA THR A 329 -13.80 -20.82 -22.22
C THR A 329 -13.00 -19.87 -23.11
N ALA A 330 -12.89 -18.58 -22.77
CA ALA A 330 -12.14 -17.62 -23.59
C ALA A 330 -10.65 -18.01 -23.66
N GLN A 331 -10.01 -17.76 -24.80
CA GLN A 331 -8.56 -17.92 -24.96
C GLN A 331 -7.81 -16.95 -24.03
N ASP A 332 -6.61 -17.34 -23.57
CA ASP A 332 -5.84 -16.55 -22.61
C ASP A 332 -5.56 -15.12 -23.09
N SER A 333 -5.20 -14.93 -24.35
CA SER A 333 -4.93 -13.61 -24.91
C SER A 333 -6.18 -12.71 -24.87
N LEU A 334 -7.33 -13.23 -25.30
CA LEU A 334 -8.60 -12.49 -25.31
C LEU A 334 -9.11 -12.19 -23.88
N ALA A 335 -8.97 -13.15 -22.97
CA ALA A 335 -9.36 -12.94 -21.58
C ALA A 335 -8.44 -11.93 -20.87
N ALA A 336 -7.14 -11.95 -21.16
CA ALA A 336 -6.19 -10.97 -20.65
C ALA A 336 -6.48 -9.56 -21.15
N GLU A 337 -6.77 -9.42 -22.45
CA GLU A 337 -7.18 -8.14 -23.04
C GLU A 337 -8.46 -7.62 -22.41
N ALA A 338 -9.49 -8.47 -22.25
CA ALA A 338 -10.73 -8.12 -21.59
C ALA A 338 -10.50 -7.62 -20.13
N PHE A 339 -9.54 -8.20 -19.41
CA PHE A 339 -9.15 -7.73 -18.07
C PHE A 339 -8.54 -6.32 -18.12
N ILE A 340 -7.61 -6.08 -19.07
CA ILE A 340 -6.95 -4.77 -19.21
C ILE A 340 -7.98 -3.70 -19.62
N ASP A 341 -8.88 -4.02 -20.53
CA ASP A 341 -9.95 -3.12 -20.94
C ASP A 341 -10.96 -2.85 -19.80
N TRP A 342 -11.18 -3.83 -18.93
CA TRP A 342 -11.97 -3.60 -17.71
C TRP A 342 -11.27 -2.61 -16.77
N VAL A 343 -9.95 -2.70 -16.59
CA VAL A 343 -9.18 -1.74 -15.80
C VAL A 343 -9.28 -0.33 -16.39
N ASP A 344 -9.19 -0.17 -17.71
CA ASP A 344 -9.38 1.13 -18.37
C ASP A 344 -10.79 1.69 -18.15
N ARG A 345 -11.82 0.87 -18.35
CA ARG A 345 -13.21 1.30 -18.08
C ARG A 345 -13.45 1.66 -16.61
N MET A 346 -12.82 0.94 -15.69
CA MET A 346 -12.90 1.28 -14.26
C MET A 346 -12.25 2.64 -14.00
N ASN A 347 -11.06 2.91 -14.56
CA ASN A 347 -10.41 4.22 -14.45
C ASN A 347 -11.31 5.34 -15.01
N GLU A 348 -11.91 5.13 -16.17
CA GLU A 348 -12.82 6.10 -16.78
C GLU A 348 -14.04 6.37 -15.89
N ALA A 349 -14.69 5.33 -15.37
CA ALA A 349 -15.85 5.44 -14.47
C ALA A 349 -15.50 6.16 -13.15
N LEU A 350 -14.26 6.03 -12.67
CA LEU A 350 -13.76 6.71 -11.48
C LEU A 350 -13.20 8.11 -11.75
N GLY A 351 -13.28 8.61 -12.99
CA GLY A 351 -12.75 9.92 -13.38
C GLY A 351 -11.23 10.01 -13.33
N ILE A 352 -10.53 8.88 -13.42
CA ILE A 352 -9.05 8.81 -13.42
C ILE A 352 -8.55 9.05 -14.86
N PRO A 353 -7.61 9.99 -15.07
CA PRO A 353 -7.13 10.29 -16.41
C PRO A 353 -6.31 9.13 -16.98
N LYS A 354 -6.31 9.01 -18.30
CA LYS A 354 -5.58 7.97 -19.03
C LYS A 354 -4.06 8.13 -18.98
N TYR A 355 -3.58 9.37 -18.87
CA TYR A 355 -2.16 9.72 -18.90
C TYR A 355 -1.81 10.66 -17.75
N VAL A 356 -0.56 10.67 -17.37
CA VAL A 356 0.00 11.60 -16.39
C VAL A 356 0.42 12.88 -17.10
N SER A 357 -0.15 14.00 -16.69
CA SER A 357 0.24 15.33 -17.19
C SER A 357 1.43 15.91 -16.41
N GLY A 358 2.14 16.86 -17.00
CA GLY A 358 3.21 17.63 -16.35
C GLY A 358 4.54 16.89 -16.25
N ILE A 359 4.72 15.76 -16.94
CA ILE A 359 6.03 15.10 -17.04
C ILE A 359 6.94 15.89 -17.98
N ARG A 360 8.19 16.14 -17.54
CA ARG A 360 9.23 16.69 -18.39
C ARG A 360 10.09 15.57 -18.96
N ARG A 361 10.36 15.62 -20.27
CA ARG A 361 11.18 14.60 -20.95
C ARG A 361 12.59 14.54 -20.34
N SER A 362 13.13 15.69 -19.95
CA SER A 362 14.44 15.81 -19.29
C SER A 362 14.56 15.03 -17.96
N ASP A 363 13.45 14.79 -17.26
CA ASP A 363 13.45 14.06 -15.97
C ASP A 363 13.38 12.54 -16.13
N ILE A 364 12.92 12.02 -17.30
CA ILE A 364 12.70 10.60 -17.55
C ILE A 364 13.94 9.74 -17.26
N PRO A 365 15.17 10.10 -17.73
CA PRO A 365 16.33 9.25 -17.49
C PRO A 365 16.66 9.04 -16.01
N GLN A 366 16.42 10.05 -15.16
CA GLN A 366 16.65 9.95 -13.73
C GLN A 366 15.54 9.10 -13.04
N MET A 367 14.29 9.34 -13.41
CA MET A 367 13.15 8.58 -12.87
C MET A 367 13.26 7.08 -13.22
N ALA A 368 13.61 6.76 -14.47
CA ALA A 368 13.83 5.38 -14.90
C ALA A 368 15.01 4.71 -14.18
N ALA A 369 16.08 5.46 -13.89
CA ALA A 369 17.19 4.96 -13.09
C ALA A 369 16.74 4.62 -11.65
N HIS A 370 15.88 5.44 -11.05
CA HIS A 370 15.32 5.17 -9.72
C HIS A 370 14.41 3.93 -9.74
N ALA A 371 13.49 3.84 -10.70
CA ALA A 371 12.59 2.68 -10.85
C ALA A 371 13.35 1.38 -11.11
N ASP A 372 14.40 1.41 -11.94
CA ASP A 372 15.28 0.27 -12.20
C ASP A 372 16.05 -0.18 -10.94
N ALA A 373 16.58 0.77 -10.18
CA ALA A 373 17.33 0.49 -8.95
C ALA A 373 16.43 -0.05 -7.82
N GLU A 374 15.17 0.40 -7.76
CA GLU A 374 14.19 -0.10 -6.81
C GLU A 374 13.72 -1.51 -7.15
N ALA A 375 13.33 -1.72 -8.41
CA ALA A 375 12.66 -2.94 -8.83
C ALA A 375 13.64 -4.11 -9.07
N ASN A 376 14.83 -3.85 -9.60
CA ASN A 376 15.77 -4.89 -10.01
C ASN A 376 16.95 -5.05 -9.02
N PRO A 377 17.16 -6.23 -8.42
CA PRO A 377 16.54 -7.54 -8.74
C PRO A 377 15.29 -7.90 -7.90
N LEU A 378 14.81 -7.00 -7.04
CA LEU A 378 13.90 -7.29 -5.92
C LEU A 378 12.50 -7.71 -6.39
N TYR A 379 11.89 -6.99 -7.33
CA TYR A 379 10.51 -7.20 -7.72
C TYR A 379 10.35 -8.38 -8.69
N PRO A 380 9.50 -9.36 -8.36
CA PRO A 380 9.39 -10.59 -9.13
C PRO A 380 8.47 -10.45 -10.36
N VAL A 381 8.73 -9.47 -11.18
CA VAL A 381 7.92 -9.11 -12.35
C VAL A 381 7.83 -10.23 -13.39
N PRO A 382 6.72 -10.30 -14.17
CA PRO A 382 6.56 -11.28 -15.26
C PRO A 382 7.66 -11.16 -16.32
N LEU A 383 7.90 -9.94 -16.80
CA LEU A 383 8.91 -9.58 -17.78
C LEU A 383 9.89 -8.59 -17.15
N LEU A 384 11.20 -8.88 -17.23
CA LEU A 384 12.24 -7.96 -16.77
C LEU A 384 12.46 -6.87 -17.80
N MET A 385 12.41 -5.63 -17.36
CA MET A 385 12.73 -4.43 -18.11
C MET A 385 14.04 -3.83 -17.63
N ASP A 386 14.84 -3.30 -18.56
CA ASP A 386 15.98 -2.47 -18.22
C ASP A 386 15.62 -0.97 -18.20
N ARG A 387 16.62 -0.15 -17.96
CA ARG A 387 16.43 1.28 -17.84
C ARG A 387 15.82 1.91 -19.09
N SER A 388 16.25 1.51 -20.29
CA SER A 388 15.72 2.08 -21.55
C SER A 388 14.27 1.64 -21.81
N GLU A 389 13.93 0.40 -21.46
CA GLU A 389 12.54 -0.08 -21.51
C GLU A 389 11.66 0.66 -20.50
N LEU A 390 12.18 0.99 -19.31
CA LEU A 390 11.48 1.81 -18.32
C LEU A 390 11.36 3.27 -18.77
N GLU A 391 12.39 3.86 -19.40
CA GLU A 391 12.30 5.21 -20.00
C GLU A 391 11.14 5.29 -21.00
N HIS A 392 11.02 4.27 -21.87
CA HIS A 392 9.89 4.18 -22.78
C HIS A 392 8.53 4.08 -22.07
N MET A 393 8.45 3.38 -20.94
CA MET A 393 7.20 3.33 -20.15
C MET A 393 6.78 4.69 -19.61
N TYR A 394 7.72 5.57 -19.22
CA TYR A 394 7.38 6.95 -18.86
C TYR A 394 6.81 7.74 -20.02
N GLU A 395 7.34 7.54 -21.24
CA GLU A 395 6.80 8.17 -22.46
C GLU A 395 5.37 7.69 -22.76
N VAL A 396 5.11 6.39 -22.60
CA VAL A 396 3.76 5.79 -22.75
C VAL A 396 2.80 6.37 -21.72
N VAL A 397 3.21 6.45 -20.46
CA VAL A 397 2.39 6.95 -19.35
C VAL A 397 2.11 8.45 -19.50
N ALA A 398 3.04 9.21 -20.08
CA ALA A 398 2.84 10.63 -20.43
C ALA A 398 1.92 10.83 -21.67
N GLY A 399 1.60 9.77 -22.42
CA GLY A 399 0.81 9.86 -23.65
C GLY A 399 1.49 10.69 -24.74
N GLY A 400 2.81 10.80 -24.70
CA GLY A 400 3.60 11.63 -25.63
C GLY A 400 3.50 13.14 -25.38
N MET A 401 2.85 13.57 -24.29
CA MET A 401 2.68 14.99 -23.94
C MET A 401 3.69 15.38 -22.85
N PHE A 402 4.62 16.28 -23.16
CA PHE A 402 5.66 16.72 -22.24
C PHE A 402 5.62 18.23 -22.00
N GLU A 403 5.92 18.64 -20.77
CA GLU A 403 5.84 20.05 -20.35
C GLU A 403 6.98 20.90 -20.89
N ASP A 404 8.16 20.32 -21.15
CA ASP A 404 9.35 20.97 -21.67
C ASP A 404 9.36 21.09 -23.22
N GLU A 405 8.30 20.67 -23.90
CA GLU A 405 8.13 20.77 -25.36
C GLU A 405 7.08 21.85 -25.77
N ASN A 406 6.45 22.53 -24.79
CA ASN A 406 5.55 23.63 -24.97
C ASN A 406 6.22 24.94 -24.51
#